data_80b978fcef13dcd1ec76065099b27dba
#
_entry.id   80b978fcef13dcd1ec76065099b27dba
#
_cell.length_a   1.000
_cell.length_b   1.000
_cell.length_c   1.000
_cell.angle_alpha   90.00
_cell.angle_beta   90.00
_cell.angle_gamma   90.00
#
_symmetry.space_group_name_H-M   'P 1'
#
loop_
_entity.id
_entity.type
_entity.pdbx_description
1 polymer ?
#
loop_
_entity_poly.entity_id
_entity_poly.type
_entity_poly.pdbx_seq_one_letter_code
_entity_poly.pdbx_strand_id
1 'polypeptide(L)'
;DVRIVSADGADEEATDLPSQPGTGTPTPVDVDEHCVDVTATVIDAASQGLEVVRLVSGDPFLDGDIGAEAAAVARADHDVDVVPGVTGMTAVPEYAGLTLHGHDVQLIGDAACQRDVDGHGSDWSDQGLIVVNTAVGKLKDVVKHAVESGRSKDEPAALICHGATTQQTTHTVTLGELPQTAKTARLDNAEPVHIAIGKVVEAPEREQLDWYESKPLFGWNILIPRTRDHSATLPSRLQSYGAHSLDVPTISMEPP
;
A
#
# COMPACT_ATOMS: atom_id res chain seq x y z
N ASP A 1 -5.94 -4.02 26.50
CA ASP A 1 -5.93 -4.84 25.26
C ASP A 1 -5.38 -4.00 24.11
N VAL A 2 -4.57 -4.59 23.27
CA VAL A 2 -3.98 -3.92 22.11
C VAL A 2 -4.51 -4.55 20.84
N ARG A 3 -5.04 -3.73 19.93
CA ARG A 3 -5.55 -4.17 18.63
C ARG A 3 -4.76 -3.52 17.50
N ILE A 4 -4.24 -4.31 16.59
CA ILE A 4 -3.51 -3.87 15.41
C ILE A 4 -4.40 -4.03 14.18
N VAL A 5 -4.64 -2.95 13.44
CA VAL A 5 -5.59 -2.91 12.32
C VAL A 5 -4.95 -2.23 11.11
N SER A 6 -5.17 -2.77 9.91
CA SER A 6 -4.79 -2.09 8.67
C SER A 6 -5.62 -0.81 8.48
N ALA A 7 -4.95 0.27 8.09
CA ALA A 7 -5.55 1.56 7.80
C ALA A 7 -5.88 1.76 6.32
N ASP A 8 -5.53 0.81 5.45
CA ASP A 8 -5.74 0.93 4.01
C ASP A 8 -7.23 0.95 3.66
N GLY A 9 -7.68 2.06 3.09
CA GLY A 9 -9.08 2.33 2.77
C GLY A 9 -9.85 3.11 3.82
N ALA A 10 -9.20 3.50 4.90
CA ALA A 10 -9.74 4.51 5.79
C ALA A 10 -9.56 5.89 5.16
N ASP A 11 -10.48 6.27 4.26
CA ASP A 11 -10.74 7.70 4.04
C ASP A 11 -10.97 8.36 5.40
N GLU A 12 -10.71 9.66 5.51
CA GLU A 12 -10.77 10.45 6.75
C GLU A 12 -12.08 10.33 7.60
N GLU A 13 -13.00 9.46 7.21
CA GLU A 13 -14.23 9.08 7.92
C GLU A 13 -14.12 7.82 8.81
N ALA A 14 -12.94 7.25 9.01
CA ALA A 14 -12.74 6.10 9.91
C ALA A 14 -12.96 6.42 11.41
N THR A 15 -13.81 7.40 11.70
CA THR A 15 -14.36 7.66 13.05
C THR A 15 -15.51 6.72 13.43
N ASP A 16 -15.97 5.85 12.52
CA ASP A 16 -16.99 4.82 12.80
C ASP A 16 -16.38 3.41 12.87
N LEU A 17 -15.36 3.21 13.69
CA LEU A 17 -15.11 1.89 14.26
C LEU A 17 -16.34 1.53 15.10
N PRO A 18 -16.90 0.28 14.97
CA PRO A 18 -18.07 -0.11 15.75
C PRO A 18 -17.76 0.08 17.23
N SER A 19 -18.38 1.08 17.83
CA SER A 19 -18.31 1.35 19.25
C SER A 19 -18.88 0.16 20.00
N GLN A 20 -18.01 -0.72 20.47
CA GLN A 20 -18.32 -1.55 21.62
C GLN A 20 -18.46 -0.61 22.83
N PRO A 21 -19.31 -0.92 23.82
CA PRO A 21 -19.71 0.01 24.86
C PRO A 21 -18.59 0.27 25.88
N GLY A 22 -17.63 1.07 25.47
CA GLY A 22 -16.65 1.72 26.33
C GLY A 22 -16.68 3.21 25.97
N THR A 23 -17.13 4.04 26.86
CA THR A 23 -17.56 5.41 26.69
C THR A 23 -16.43 6.41 26.46
N GLY A 24 -15.65 6.29 25.39
CA GLY A 24 -14.63 7.29 25.07
C GLY A 24 -14.44 7.42 23.56
N THR A 25 -14.53 8.63 23.04
CA THR A 25 -14.06 8.92 21.68
C THR A 25 -12.57 8.61 21.63
N PRO A 26 -12.07 7.78 20.69
CA PRO A 26 -10.64 7.53 20.57
C PRO A 26 -9.90 8.85 20.35
N THR A 27 -8.85 9.07 21.14
CA THR A 27 -7.97 10.23 20.95
C THR A 27 -6.84 9.78 20.05
N PRO A 28 -6.76 10.26 18.80
CA PRO A 28 -5.64 9.92 17.93
C PRO A 28 -4.35 10.51 18.51
N VAL A 29 -3.32 9.68 18.61
CA VAL A 29 -1.96 10.09 18.93
C VAL A 29 -1.15 9.92 17.66
N ASP A 30 -0.80 11.02 17.04
CA ASP A 30 0.11 11.02 15.90
C ASP A 30 1.54 10.82 16.43
N VAL A 31 2.15 9.71 16.05
CA VAL A 31 3.49 9.33 16.49
C VAL A 31 4.41 9.47 15.29
N ASP A 32 5.33 10.44 15.33
CA ASP A 32 6.40 10.55 14.35
C ASP A 32 7.33 9.32 14.49
N GLU A 33 7.17 8.36 13.62
CA GLU A 33 7.91 7.07 13.62
C GLU A 33 9.43 7.25 13.55
N HIS A 34 9.92 8.42 13.19
CA HIS A 34 11.36 8.73 13.13
C HIS A 34 11.95 9.13 14.47
N CYS A 35 11.14 9.48 15.47
CA CYS A 35 11.59 10.07 16.73
C CYS A 35 11.14 9.31 17.98
N VAL A 36 10.21 8.35 17.89
CA VAL A 36 9.59 7.68 19.04
C VAL A 36 9.60 6.17 18.85
N ASP A 37 9.96 5.44 19.89
CA ASP A 37 9.75 3.99 19.95
C ASP A 37 8.23 3.72 20.08
N VAL A 38 7.60 3.42 18.95
CA VAL A 38 6.17 3.15 18.86
C VAL A 38 5.79 1.97 19.76
N THR A 39 6.61 0.92 19.79
CA THR A 39 6.38 -0.26 20.63
C THR A 39 6.32 0.12 22.10
N ALA A 40 7.29 0.92 22.57
CA ALA A 40 7.30 1.39 23.94
C ALA A 40 6.08 2.24 24.28
N THR A 41 5.64 3.10 23.35
CA THR A 41 4.45 3.94 23.52
C THR A 41 3.17 3.10 23.65
N VAL A 42 3.01 2.07 22.82
CA VAL A 42 1.88 1.12 22.86
C VAL A 42 1.85 0.38 24.19
N ILE A 43 2.99 -0.15 24.65
CA ILE A 43 3.12 -0.90 25.92
C ILE A 43 2.82 0.03 27.10
N ASP A 44 3.32 1.27 27.11
CA ASP A 44 3.08 2.23 28.18
C ASP A 44 1.59 2.58 28.30
N ALA A 45 0.93 2.86 27.18
CA ALA A 45 -0.50 3.14 27.16
C ALA A 45 -1.33 1.94 27.64
N ALA A 46 -1.03 0.73 27.19
CA ALA A 46 -1.71 -0.48 27.65
C ALA A 46 -1.48 -0.73 29.15
N SER A 47 -0.27 -0.46 29.66
CA SER A 47 0.08 -0.59 31.09
C SER A 47 -0.68 0.40 31.98
N GLN A 48 -1.14 1.52 31.42
CA GLN A 48 -2.03 2.48 32.09
C GLN A 48 -3.50 2.04 32.08
N GLY A 49 -3.80 0.87 31.52
CA GLY A 49 -5.15 0.31 31.42
C GLY A 49 -5.98 0.88 30.26
N LEU A 50 -5.33 1.51 29.30
CA LEU A 50 -6.00 2.03 28.09
C LEU A 50 -6.21 0.88 27.09
N GLU A 51 -7.33 0.97 26.35
CA GLU A 51 -7.53 0.17 25.13
C GLU A 51 -6.79 0.87 23.98
N VAL A 52 -5.84 0.16 23.34
CA VAL A 52 -4.96 0.75 22.33
C VAL A 52 -5.29 0.16 20.97
N VAL A 53 -5.48 1.02 19.97
CA VAL A 53 -5.61 0.63 18.57
C VAL A 53 -4.41 1.16 17.79
N ARG A 54 -3.60 0.25 17.23
CA ARG A 54 -2.47 0.56 16.37
C ARG A 54 -2.92 0.46 14.91
N LEU A 55 -2.95 1.59 14.20
CA LEU A 55 -3.23 1.60 12.76
C LEU A 55 -1.94 1.45 11.98
N VAL A 56 -1.98 0.61 10.94
CA VAL A 56 -0.84 0.35 10.03
C VAL A 56 -1.34 0.31 8.60
N SER A 57 -0.49 0.65 7.63
CA SER A 57 -0.79 0.51 6.21
C SER A 57 -0.56 -0.92 5.75
N GLY A 58 -1.36 -1.40 4.80
CA GLY A 58 -1.21 -2.72 4.21
C GLY A 58 -1.53 -3.87 5.15
N ASP A 59 -0.89 -4.99 4.95
CA ASP A 59 -0.98 -6.13 5.87
C ASP A 59 0.05 -6.01 6.99
N PRO A 60 -0.37 -6.10 8.28
CA PRO A 60 0.53 -5.90 9.43
C PRO A 60 1.78 -6.79 9.43
N PHE A 61 1.67 -8.02 8.92
CA PHE A 61 2.77 -8.98 8.96
C PHE A 61 3.55 -9.11 7.65
N LEU A 62 3.07 -8.47 6.57
CA LEU A 62 3.74 -8.51 5.27
C LEU A 62 4.40 -7.17 4.92
N ASP A 63 3.71 -6.06 5.17
CA ASP A 63 4.18 -4.74 4.75
C ASP A 63 5.00 -4.01 5.81
N GLY A 64 5.09 -4.55 7.03
CA GLY A 64 5.87 -3.97 8.13
C GLY A 64 6.39 -5.01 9.13
N ASP A 65 7.26 -4.58 10.04
CA ASP A 65 7.81 -5.41 11.13
C ASP A 65 6.89 -5.41 12.37
N ILE A 66 5.57 -5.45 12.13
CA ILE A 66 4.57 -5.43 13.19
C ILE A 66 4.57 -6.73 13.99
N GLY A 67 5.06 -7.82 13.41
CA GLY A 67 5.22 -9.08 14.15
C GLY A 67 6.14 -8.95 15.36
N ALA A 68 7.23 -8.20 15.25
CA ALA A 68 8.15 -7.94 16.37
C ALA A 68 7.48 -7.03 17.42
N GLU A 69 6.73 -6.00 17.00
CA GLU A 69 5.96 -5.12 17.87
C GLU A 69 4.90 -5.91 18.64
N ALA A 70 4.05 -6.68 17.95
CA ALA A 70 3.02 -7.52 18.55
C ALA A 70 3.62 -8.53 19.57
N ALA A 71 4.74 -9.16 19.22
CA ALA A 71 5.43 -10.06 20.11
C ALA A 71 6.01 -9.34 21.36
N ALA A 72 6.45 -8.09 21.22
CA ALA A 72 6.94 -7.30 22.36
C ALA A 72 5.80 -6.93 23.31
N VAL A 73 4.63 -6.53 22.77
CA VAL A 73 3.42 -6.25 23.55
C VAL A 73 2.96 -7.50 24.31
N ALA A 74 2.92 -8.66 23.65
CA ALA A 74 2.56 -9.92 24.29
C ALA A 74 3.56 -10.33 25.39
N ARG A 75 4.86 -10.09 25.20
CA ARG A 75 5.86 -10.31 26.25
C ARG A 75 5.72 -9.38 27.46
N ALA A 76 5.09 -8.23 27.27
CA ALA A 76 4.75 -7.31 28.36
C ALA A 76 3.44 -7.68 29.10
N ASP A 77 2.91 -8.88 28.86
CA ASP A 77 1.71 -9.43 29.50
C ASP A 77 0.42 -8.68 29.12
N HIS A 78 0.35 -8.17 27.89
CA HIS A 78 -0.85 -7.57 27.31
C HIS A 78 -1.43 -8.46 26.21
N ASP A 79 -2.77 -8.54 26.15
CA ASP A 79 -3.46 -9.22 25.05
C ASP A 79 -3.30 -8.45 23.75
N VAL A 80 -3.06 -9.17 22.65
CA VAL A 80 -2.87 -8.62 21.30
C VAL A 80 -3.85 -9.28 20.35
N ASP A 81 -4.61 -8.47 19.62
CA ASP A 81 -5.45 -8.90 18.50
C ASP A 81 -4.93 -8.24 17.20
N VAL A 82 -4.71 -9.03 16.17
CA VAL A 82 -4.22 -8.54 14.86
C VAL A 82 -5.26 -8.78 13.80
N VAL A 83 -5.71 -7.71 13.15
CA VAL A 83 -6.64 -7.78 12.02
C VAL A 83 -5.84 -7.71 10.72
N PRO A 84 -5.81 -8.78 9.91
CA PRO A 84 -5.15 -8.77 8.62
C PRO A 84 -5.69 -7.70 7.68
N GLY A 85 -4.82 -7.16 6.84
CA GLY A 85 -5.16 -6.16 5.84
C GLY A 85 -4.90 -6.65 4.42
N VAL A 86 -5.14 -5.76 3.46
CA VAL A 86 -4.82 -6.01 2.05
C VAL A 86 -3.48 -5.37 1.74
N THR A 87 -2.51 -6.20 1.37
CA THR A 87 -1.18 -5.71 0.99
C THR A 87 -1.16 -5.09 -0.39
N GLY A 88 -0.43 -3.99 -0.56
CA GLY A 88 -0.13 -3.42 -1.87
C GLY A 88 0.59 -4.38 -2.81
N MET A 89 1.32 -5.36 -2.27
CA MET A 89 2.04 -6.38 -3.05
C MET A 89 1.13 -7.27 -3.89
N THR A 90 -0.12 -7.45 -3.50
CA THR A 90 -1.14 -8.17 -4.27
C THR A 90 -2.15 -7.25 -4.92
N ALA A 91 -2.64 -6.24 -4.20
CA ALA A 91 -3.65 -5.33 -4.71
C ALA A 91 -3.17 -4.50 -5.92
N VAL A 92 -1.96 -3.93 -5.86
CA VAL A 92 -1.46 -3.07 -6.94
C VAL A 92 -1.31 -3.81 -8.28
N PRO A 93 -0.73 -5.03 -8.34
CA PRO A 93 -0.77 -5.83 -9.57
C PRO A 93 -2.20 -6.11 -10.08
N GLU A 94 -3.16 -6.39 -9.20
CA GLU A 94 -4.56 -6.61 -9.60
C GLU A 94 -5.18 -5.34 -10.21
N TYR A 95 -4.93 -4.18 -9.62
CA TYR A 95 -5.35 -2.88 -10.18
C TYR A 95 -4.68 -2.59 -11.54
N ALA A 96 -3.50 -3.13 -11.78
CA ALA A 96 -2.81 -3.06 -13.08
C ALA A 96 -3.25 -4.17 -14.08
N GLY A 97 -4.28 -4.95 -13.75
CA GLY A 97 -4.79 -6.03 -14.60
C GLY A 97 -3.89 -7.26 -14.66
N LEU A 98 -3.02 -7.46 -13.67
CA LEU A 98 -2.14 -8.63 -13.59
C LEU A 98 -2.76 -9.70 -12.69
N THR A 99 -2.92 -10.93 -13.20
CA THR A 99 -3.40 -12.06 -12.40
C THR A 99 -2.24 -12.76 -11.70
N LEU A 100 -2.38 -13.01 -10.40
CA LEU A 100 -1.40 -13.75 -9.61
C LEU A 100 -1.71 -15.24 -9.58
N HIS A 101 -2.96 -15.61 -9.84
CA HIS A 101 -3.43 -17.00 -9.80
C HIS A 101 -2.76 -17.86 -10.89
N GLY A 102 -2.33 -19.06 -10.51
CA GLY A 102 -1.70 -20.01 -11.44
C GLY A 102 -0.21 -19.77 -11.69
N HIS A 103 0.40 -18.83 -10.99
CA HIS A 103 1.84 -18.56 -11.04
C HIS A 103 2.50 -18.86 -9.70
N ASP A 104 3.77 -19.26 -9.73
CA ASP A 104 4.63 -19.21 -8.56
C ASP A 104 4.97 -17.75 -8.32
N VAL A 105 4.54 -17.19 -7.19
CA VAL A 105 4.67 -15.75 -6.89
C VAL A 105 5.64 -15.55 -5.74
N GLN A 106 6.66 -14.72 -5.97
CA GLN A 106 7.55 -14.24 -4.93
C GLN A 106 7.26 -12.76 -4.65
N LEU A 107 7.00 -12.40 -3.39
CA LEU A 107 6.78 -11.04 -2.93
C LEU A 107 8.06 -10.53 -2.26
N ILE A 108 8.55 -9.37 -2.70
CA ILE A 108 9.81 -8.79 -2.22
C ILE A 108 9.56 -7.35 -1.77
N GLY A 109 9.53 -7.13 -0.47
CA GLY A 109 9.42 -5.80 0.11
C GLY A 109 10.73 -5.01 0.06
N ASP A 110 10.68 -3.71 0.36
CA ASP A 110 11.81 -2.80 0.30
C ASP A 110 12.99 -3.24 1.18
N ALA A 111 12.73 -3.79 2.37
CA ALA A 111 13.75 -4.30 3.28
C ALA A 111 14.53 -5.48 2.66
N ALA A 112 13.88 -6.33 1.87
CA ALA A 112 14.51 -7.47 1.20
C ALA A 112 15.33 -7.05 -0.04
N CYS A 113 15.11 -5.84 -0.57
CA CYS A 113 15.96 -5.25 -1.61
C CYS A 113 17.31 -4.75 -1.06
N GLN A 114 17.42 -4.59 0.26
CA GLN A 114 18.68 -4.29 0.93
C GLN A 114 19.37 -5.61 1.24
N ARG A 115 20.60 -5.80 0.77
CA ARG A 115 21.42 -6.91 1.24
C ARG A 115 21.65 -6.70 2.74
N ASP A 116 21.36 -7.71 3.54
CA ASP A 116 21.86 -7.76 4.90
C ASP A 116 23.37 -7.54 4.88
N VAL A 117 23.87 -6.90 5.95
CA VAL A 117 25.31 -6.61 6.14
C VAL A 117 26.15 -7.90 6.02
N ASP A 118 25.50 -9.06 6.19
CA ASP A 118 26.10 -10.40 6.11
C ASP A 118 25.97 -11.05 4.71
N GLY A 119 25.43 -10.36 3.69
CA GLY A 119 25.37 -10.85 2.31
C GLY A 119 24.28 -11.90 2.03
N HIS A 120 23.38 -12.14 2.98
CA HIS A 120 22.23 -13.03 2.82
C HIS A 120 21.04 -12.24 2.28
N GLY A 121 21.11 -11.81 1.02
CA GLY A 121 19.93 -11.34 0.28
C GLY A 121 18.98 -12.53 0.04
N SER A 122 17.67 -12.31 0.09
CA SER A 122 16.72 -13.32 -0.33
C SER A 122 17.07 -13.78 -1.75
N ASP A 123 17.21 -15.09 -1.96
CA ASP A 123 17.42 -15.64 -3.30
C ASP A 123 16.18 -15.32 -4.15
N TRP A 124 16.36 -14.47 -5.14
CA TRP A 124 15.28 -14.16 -6.07
C TRP A 124 15.06 -15.37 -6.98
N SER A 125 13.80 -15.71 -7.20
CA SER A 125 13.45 -16.80 -8.12
C SER A 125 13.86 -16.46 -9.56
N ASP A 126 14.47 -17.41 -10.25
CA ASP A 126 14.78 -17.31 -11.68
C ASP A 126 13.57 -17.54 -12.59
N GLN A 127 12.43 -17.94 -12.01
CA GLN A 127 11.18 -18.27 -12.70
C GLN A 127 9.96 -17.69 -11.98
N GLY A 128 8.80 -17.84 -12.62
CA GLY A 128 7.53 -17.38 -12.07
C GLY A 128 7.38 -15.85 -12.08
N LEU A 129 6.51 -15.35 -11.25
CA LEU A 129 6.23 -13.92 -11.09
C LEU A 129 6.93 -13.38 -9.84
N ILE A 130 7.71 -12.33 -9.99
CA ILE A 130 8.20 -11.56 -8.85
C ILE A 130 7.42 -10.25 -8.77
N VAL A 131 6.92 -9.92 -7.59
CA VAL A 131 6.38 -8.59 -7.27
C VAL A 131 7.31 -7.93 -6.26
N VAL A 132 7.79 -6.74 -6.60
CA VAL A 132 8.70 -5.95 -5.76
C VAL A 132 8.02 -4.64 -5.39
N ASN A 133 8.06 -4.27 -4.11
CA ASN A 133 7.73 -2.92 -3.64
C ASN A 133 9.01 -2.22 -3.21
N THR A 134 9.32 -1.08 -3.81
CA THR A 134 10.56 -0.34 -3.53
C THR A 134 10.47 1.12 -3.98
N ALA A 135 11.50 1.93 -3.69
CA ALA A 135 11.60 3.29 -4.21
C ALA A 135 12.24 3.31 -5.61
N VAL A 136 11.85 4.30 -6.43
CA VAL A 136 12.38 4.53 -7.80
C VAL A 136 13.91 4.55 -7.82
N GLY A 137 14.56 5.14 -6.81
CA GLY A 137 16.02 5.22 -6.72
C GLY A 137 16.72 3.86 -6.68
N LYS A 138 16.01 2.80 -6.26
CA LYS A 138 16.54 1.43 -6.13
C LYS A 138 16.30 0.56 -7.38
N LEU A 139 15.66 1.05 -8.43
CA LEU A 139 15.34 0.28 -9.64
C LEU A 139 16.56 -0.38 -10.29
N LYS A 140 17.74 0.26 -10.23
CA LYS A 140 18.98 -0.32 -10.76
C LYS A 140 19.42 -1.55 -9.96
N ASP A 141 19.24 -1.53 -8.66
CA ASP A 141 19.57 -2.65 -7.78
C ASP A 141 18.58 -3.79 -7.98
N VAL A 142 17.29 -3.50 -8.17
CA VAL A 142 16.27 -4.48 -8.56
C VAL A 142 16.68 -5.21 -9.85
N VAL A 143 17.00 -4.46 -10.91
CA VAL A 143 17.46 -5.05 -12.19
C VAL A 143 18.71 -5.91 -11.99
N LYS A 144 19.67 -5.41 -11.21
CA LYS A 144 20.91 -6.13 -10.92
C LYS A 144 20.65 -7.45 -10.21
N HIS A 145 19.85 -7.44 -9.13
CA HIS A 145 19.54 -8.64 -8.34
C HIS A 145 18.77 -9.67 -9.17
N ALA A 146 17.78 -9.23 -9.95
CA ALA A 146 17.02 -10.12 -10.81
C ALA A 146 17.93 -10.81 -11.87
N VAL A 147 18.85 -10.05 -12.47
CA VAL A 147 19.82 -10.61 -13.46
C VAL A 147 20.84 -11.53 -12.79
N GLU A 148 21.35 -11.20 -11.62
CA GLU A 148 22.25 -12.07 -10.83
C GLU A 148 21.58 -13.39 -10.43
N SER A 149 20.25 -13.38 -10.26
CA SER A 149 19.44 -14.58 -9.98
C SER A 149 19.08 -15.40 -11.22
N GLY A 150 19.53 -14.99 -12.41
CA GLY A 150 19.35 -15.75 -13.66
C GLY A 150 18.27 -15.21 -14.60
N ARG A 151 17.57 -14.10 -14.26
CA ARG A 151 16.57 -13.51 -15.14
C ARG A 151 17.19 -12.74 -16.31
N SER A 152 16.48 -12.74 -17.45
CA SER A 152 16.90 -11.96 -18.62
C SER A 152 16.55 -10.48 -18.47
N LYS A 153 17.41 -9.59 -18.97
CA LYS A 153 17.08 -8.16 -19.09
C LYS A 153 15.93 -7.90 -20.05
N ASP A 154 15.70 -8.81 -20.99
CA ASP A 154 14.61 -8.71 -21.98
C ASP A 154 13.32 -9.32 -21.45
N GLU A 155 13.28 -9.80 -20.20
CA GLU A 155 12.09 -10.35 -19.59
C GLU A 155 11.02 -9.27 -19.39
N PRO A 156 9.73 -9.55 -19.68
CA PRO A 156 8.66 -8.60 -19.47
C PRO A 156 8.56 -8.15 -18.01
N ALA A 157 8.39 -6.85 -17.84
CA ALA A 157 8.19 -6.23 -16.53
C ALA A 157 7.16 -5.10 -16.60
N ALA A 158 6.41 -4.90 -15.54
CA ALA A 158 5.54 -3.75 -15.36
C ALA A 158 6.08 -2.86 -14.25
N LEU A 159 6.20 -1.56 -14.51
CA LEU A 159 6.45 -0.53 -13.51
C LEU A 159 5.11 0.14 -13.19
N ILE A 160 4.64 0.03 -11.96
CA ILE A 160 3.36 0.54 -11.51
C ILE A 160 3.62 1.66 -10.49
N CYS A 161 3.22 2.87 -10.85
CA CYS A 161 3.39 4.08 -10.05
C CYS A 161 2.05 4.48 -9.45
N HIS A 162 2.05 5.07 -8.26
CA HIS A 162 0.85 5.48 -7.52
C HIS A 162 -0.22 4.38 -7.44
N GLY A 163 0.23 3.13 -7.20
CA GLY A 163 -0.61 1.93 -7.26
C GLY A 163 -1.88 2.04 -6.41
N ALA A 164 -2.98 1.49 -6.93
CA ALA A 164 -4.31 1.50 -6.32
C ALA A 164 -4.92 2.89 -6.08
N THR A 165 -4.34 3.95 -6.65
CA THR A 165 -4.90 5.30 -6.61
C THR A 165 -5.46 5.72 -7.97
N THR A 166 -6.25 6.80 -8.00
CA THR A 166 -6.76 7.38 -9.25
C THR A 166 -5.66 8.04 -10.11
N GLN A 167 -4.42 8.04 -9.66
CA GLN A 167 -3.24 8.53 -10.39
C GLN A 167 -2.33 7.37 -10.83
N GLN A 168 -2.78 6.13 -10.67
CA GLN A 168 -1.99 4.98 -11.07
C GLN A 168 -1.58 5.09 -12.55
N THR A 169 -0.34 4.71 -12.83
CA THR A 169 0.14 4.52 -14.20
C THR A 169 0.94 3.24 -14.27
N THR A 170 0.58 2.41 -15.25
CA THR A 170 1.25 1.12 -15.49
C THR A 170 2.04 1.17 -16.79
N HIS A 171 3.37 1.01 -16.70
CA HIS A 171 4.28 0.95 -17.83
C HIS A 171 4.72 -0.49 -18.07
N THR A 172 4.32 -1.08 -19.20
CA THR A 172 4.81 -2.39 -19.65
C THR A 172 6.10 -2.20 -20.44
N VAL A 173 7.19 -2.79 -19.96
CA VAL A 173 8.54 -2.63 -20.49
C VAL A 173 9.33 -3.92 -20.28
N THR A 174 10.59 -3.96 -20.66
CA THR A 174 11.50 -5.03 -20.25
C THR A 174 12.15 -4.72 -18.89
N LEU A 175 12.62 -5.75 -18.19
CA LEU A 175 13.33 -5.62 -16.91
C LEU A 175 14.49 -4.60 -17.02
N GLY A 176 15.25 -4.64 -18.10
CA GLY A 176 16.38 -3.74 -18.33
C GLY A 176 16.00 -2.27 -18.51
N GLU A 177 14.78 -2.00 -18.99
CA GLU A 177 14.28 -0.65 -19.28
C GLU A 177 13.70 0.07 -18.07
N LEU A 178 13.41 -0.62 -16.96
CA LEU A 178 12.80 -0.03 -15.76
C LEU A 178 13.45 1.28 -15.31
N PRO A 179 14.79 1.41 -15.15
CA PRO A 179 15.40 2.65 -14.69
C PRO A 179 15.27 3.81 -15.71
N GLN A 180 15.23 3.50 -16.99
CA GLN A 180 15.08 4.51 -18.04
C GLN A 180 13.62 4.97 -18.13
N THR A 181 12.68 4.07 -17.97
CA THR A 181 11.24 4.35 -17.94
C THR A 181 10.90 5.31 -16.82
N ALA A 182 11.39 5.04 -15.61
CA ALA A 182 11.19 5.94 -14.46
C ALA A 182 11.72 7.35 -14.70
N LYS A 183 12.90 7.49 -15.34
CA LYS A 183 13.46 8.79 -15.72
C LYS A 183 12.60 9.51 -16.75
N THR A 184 12.10 8.78 -17.76
CA THR A 184 11.24 9.33 -18.80
C THR A 184 9.91 9.81 -18.24
N ALA A 185 9.34 9.06 -17.29
CA ALA A 185 8.15 9.42 -16.55
C ALA A 185 8.40 10.55 -15.51
N ARG A 186 9.66 10.94 -15.28
CA ARG A 186 10.08 12.00 -14.34
C ARG A 186 9.68 11.71 -12.89
N LEU A 187 9.72 10.44 -12.49
CA LEU A 187 9.42 10.02 -11.13
C LEU A 187 10.52 10.48 -10.16
N ASP A 188 10.14 10.83 -8.95
CA ASP A 188 11.09 11.16 -7.88
C ASP A 188 11.80 9.88 -7.39
N ASN A 189 13.06 10.01 -6.97
CA ASN A 189 13.83 8.85 -6.49
C ASN A 189 13.27 8.23 -5.19
N ALA A 190 12.61 9.02 -4.37
CA ALA A 190 11.98 8.55 -3.14
C ALA A 190 10.57 7.97 -3.35
N GLU A 191 10.00 8.15 -4.54
CA GLU A 191 8.64 7.71 -4.84
C GLU A 191 8.53 6.17 -4.77
N PRO A 192 7.56 5.64 -4.01
CA PRO A 192 7.32 4.20 -3.95
C PRO A 192 6.70 3.70 -5.25
N VAL A 193 7.18 2.55 -5.72
CA VAL A 193 6.68 1.89 -6.93
C VAL A 193 6.54 0.39 -6.69
N HIS A 194 5.62 -0.22 -7.43
CA HIS A 194 5.52 -1.67 -7.52
C HIS A 194 6.05 -2.12 -8.89
N ILE A 195 6.72 -3.25 -8.89
CA ILE A 195 7.28 -3.85 -10.09
C ILE A 195 6.80 -5.29 -10.15
N ALA A 196 6.25 -5.69 -11.29
CA ALA A 196 5.95 -7.09 -11.58
C ALA A 196 6.91 -7.57 -12.67
N ILE A 197 7.62 -8.68 -12.44
CA ILE A 197 8.59 -9.25 -13.38
C ILE A 197 8.15 -10.66 -13.74
N GLY A 198 7.88 -10.92 -15.00
CA GLY A 198 7.48 -12.23 -15.49
C GLY A 198 6.53 -12.18 -16.67
N LYS A 199 6.31 -13.32 -17.31
CA LYS A 199 5.50 -13.45 -18.54
C LYS A 199 4.05 -13.02 -18.40
N VAL A 200 3.49 -12.99 -17.18
CA VAL A 200 2.13 -12.52 -16.92
C VAL A 200 1.90 -11.07 -17.36
N VAL A 201 2.97 -10.27 -17.39
CA VAL A 201 2.92 -8.86 -17.81
C VAL A 201 2.48 -8.71 -19.27
N GLU A 202 2.78 -9.68 -20.12
CA GLU A 202 2.39 -9.73 -21.53
C GLU A 202 1.25 -10.73 -21.82
N ALA A 203 0.56 -11.21 -20.78
CA ALA A 203 -0.55 -12.11 -20.97
C ALA A 203 -1.65 -11.45 -21.83
N PRO A 204 -2.19 -12.17 -22.86
CA PRO A 204 -3.19 -11.59 -23.77
C PRO A 204 -4.44 -11.08 -23.05
N GLU A 205 -4.79 -11.69 -21.92
CA GLU A 205 -5.94 -11.33 -21.11
C GLU A 205 -5.80 -9.96 -20.43
N ARG A 206 -4.58 -9.45 -20.30
CA ARG A 206 -4.31 -8.19 -19.61
C ARG A 206 -4.99 -6.99 -20.27
N GLU A 207 -5.08 -6.96 -21.59
CA GLU A 207 -5.79 -5.88 -22.30
C GLU A 207 -7.28 -5.82 -21.94
N GLN A 208 -7.89 -6.99 -21.65
CA GLN A 208 -9.28 -7.05 -21.20
C GLN A 208 -9.41 -6.80 -19.69
N LEU A 209 -8.33 -6.89 -18.93
CA LEU A 209 -8.28 -6.68 -17.50
C LEU A 209 -7.84 -5.25 -17.10
N ASP A 210 -7.71 -4.35 -18.05
CA ASP A 210 -7.51 -2.92 -17.77
C ASP A 210 -8.83 -2.26 -17.30
N TRP A 211 -9.36 -2.77 -16.20
CA TRP A 211 -10.66 -2.35 -15.66
C TRP A 211 -10.57 -1.08 -14.80
N TYR A 212 -9.37 -0.72 -14.34
CA TYR A 212 -9.18 0.38 -13.41
C TYR A 212 -8.75 1.66 -14.11
N GLU A 213 -7.63 1.65 -14.84
CA GLU A 213 -7.11 2.80 -15.56
C GLU A 213 -7.99 3.20 -16.76
N SER A 214 -8.79 2.26 -17.28
CA SER A 214 -9.77 2.51 -18.37
C SER A 214 -11.08 3.16 -17.92
N LYS A 215 -11.29 3.40 -16.62
CA LYS A 215 -12.53 4.03 -16.14
C LYS A 215 -12.72 5.43 -16.71
N PRO A 216 -13.98 5.86 -17.02
CA PRO A 216 -14.26 7.10 -17.76
C PRO A 216 -13.75 8.38 -17.12
N LEU A 217 -13.63 8.40 -15.80
CA LEU A 217 -13.16 9.56 -15.03
C LEU A 217 -11.82 9.29 -14.33
N PHE A 218 -11.11 8.25 -14.73
CA PHE A 218 -9.82 7.93 -14.15
C PHE A 218 -8.84 9.10 -14.30
N GLY A 219 -8.13 9.44 -13.23
CA GLY A 219 -7.19 10.58 -13.21
C GLY A 219 -7.82 11.96 -13.02
N TRP A 220 -9.16 12.06 -12.96
CA TRP A 220 -9.82 13.34 -12.69
C TRP A 220 -9.87 13.64 -11.20
N ASN A 221 -9.49 14.88 -10.84
CA ASN A 221 -9.73 15.43 -9.51
C ASN A 221 -10.96 16.34 -9.58
N ILE A 222 -12.03 15.97 -8.88
CA ILE A 222 -13.32 16.68 -8.92
C ILE A 222 -13.59 17.31 -7.57
N LEU A 223 -13.63 18.65 -7.55
CA LEU A 223 -13.99 19.41 -6.37
C LEU A 223 -15.52 19.52 -6.29
N ILE A 224 -16.10 19.14 -5.16
CA ILE A 224 -17.53 19.19 -4.90
C ILE A 224 -17.81 20.26 -3.84
N PRO A 225 -18.28 21.46 -4.23
CA PRO A 225 -18.69 22.50 -3.28
C PRO A 225 -20.07 22.12 -2.71
N ARG A 226 -20.17 21.77 -1.43
CA ARG A 226 -21.44 21.43 -0.79
C ARG A 226 -21.47 21.78 0.70
N THR A 227 -22.67 21.74 1.29
CA THR A 227 -22.87 21.78 2.74
C THR A 227 -22.61 20.40 3.34
N ARG A 228 -22.18 20.32 4.61
CA ARG A 228 -21.84 19.06 5.30
C ARG A 228 -22.98 18.02 5.35
N ASP A 229 -24.23 18.42 5.16
CA ASP A 229 -25.42 17.58 5.41
C ASP A 229 -25.89 16.73 4.23
N HIS A 230 -25.17 16.62 3.11
CA HIS A 230 -25.64 15.88 1.95
C HIS A 230 -24.93 14.55 1.76
N SER A 231 -25.76 13.50 1.62
CA SER A 231 -25.43 12.10 1.47
C SER A 231 -24.20 11.81 0.59
N ALA A 232 -23.40 10.83 0.99
CA ALA A 232 -22.20 10.32 0.32
C ALA A 232 -22.40 9.75 -1.11
N THR A 233 -23.58 9.91 -1.73
CA THR A 233 -23.94 9.30 -3.02
C THR A 233 -23.18 9.85 -4.20
N LEU A 234 -22.91 11.16 -4.26
CA LEU A 234 -22.20 11.75 -5.40
C LEU A 234 -20.69 11.43 -5.39
N PRO A 235 -19.96 11.60 -4.28
CA PRO A 235 -18.57 11.17 -4.19
C PRO A 235 -18.39 9.70 -4.55
N SER A 236 -19.17 8.81 -3.94
CA SER A 236 -19.09 7.36 -4.20
C SER A 236 -19.35 7.01 -5.68
N ARG A 237 -20.26 7.72 -6.34
CA ARG A 237 -20.49 7.54 -7.78
C ARG A 237 -19.33 8.03 -8.62
N LEU A 238 -18.74 9.17 -8.28
CA LEU A 238 -17.56 9.69 -8.99
C LEU A 238 -16.36 8.74 -8.82
N GLN A 239 -16.13 8.25 -7.60
CA GLN A 239 -15.10 7.23 -7.32
C GLN A 239 -15.36 5.92 -8.08
N SER A 240 -16.60 5.47 -8.20
CA SER A 240 -16.90 4.26 -8.99
C SER A 240 -16.55 4.41 -10.47
N TYR A 241 -16.55 5.64 -11.00
CA TYR A 241 -16.08 5.98 -12.35
C TYR A 241 -14.59 6.30 -12.43
N GLY A 242 -13.85 6.20 -11.33
CA GLY A 242 -12.40 6.38 -11.29
C GLY A 242 -11.92 7.79 -10.94
N ALA A 243 -12.81 8.72 -10.57
CA ALA A 243 -12.40 10.06 -10.17
C ALA A 243 -11.98 10.09 -8.69
N HIS A 244 -11.03 10.96 -8.37
CA HIS A 244 -10.82 11.42 -7.00
C HIS A 244 -11.74 12.60 -6.72
N SER A 245 -12.55 12.54 -5.66
CA SER A 245 -13.46 13.61 -5.28
C SER A 245 -12.97 14.29 -3.99
N LEU A 246 -12.96 15.62 -4.01
CA LEU A 246 -12.63 16.44 -2.85
C LEU A 246 -13.88 17.25 -2.44
N ASP A 247 -14.42 16.96 -1.26
CA ASP A 247 -15.53 17.71 -0.69
C ASP A 247 -15.01 19.00 -0.04
N VAL A 248 -15.52 20.15 -0.52
CA VAL A 248 -15.18 21.46 0.03
C VAL A 248 -16.46 22.10 0.59
N PRO A 249 -16.68 22.06 1.90
CA PRO A 249 -17.83 22.71 2.51
C PRO A 249 -17.69 24.23 2.36
N THR A 250 -18.53 24.84 1.52
CA THR A 250 -18.52 26.29 1.24
C THR A 250 -19.53 27.06 2.10
N ILE A 251 -20.47 26.38 2.76
CA ILE A 251 -21.52 26.98 3.57
C ILE A 251 -21.67 26.13 4.83
N SER A 252 -21.64 26.77 6.02
CA SER A 252 -22.10 26.18 7.29
C SER A 252 -23.45 26.78 7.63
N MET A 253 -24.45 25.94 7.99
CA MET A 253 -25.68 26.41 8.63
C MET A 253 -25.51 26.33 10.14
N GLU A 254 -25.57 27.48 10.82
CA GLU A 254 -25.65 27.53 12.27
C GLU A 254 -27.13 27.56 12.67
N PRO A 255 -27.54 26.78 13.68
CA PRO A 255 -28.89 26.88 14.20
C PRO A 255 -29.12 28.28 14.81
N PRO A 256 -30.35 28.81 14.73
CA PRO A 256 -30.69 30.14 15.24
C PRO A 256 -30.54 30.23 16.76
#